data_1ca9882eb75844b96f1c50932b0a6bbd
#
_entry.id   1ca9882eb75844b96f1c50932b0a6bbd
#
_cell.length_a   1.000
_cell.length_b   1.000
_cell.length_c   1.000
_cell.angle_alpha   90.00
_cell.angle_beta   90.00
_cell.angle_gamma   90.00
#
_symmetry.space_group_name_H-M   'P 1'
#
loop_
_entity.id
_entity.type
_entity.pdbx_description
1 polymer ?
#
loop_
_entity_poly.entity_id
_entity_poly.type
_entity_poly.pdbx_seq_one_letter_code
_entity_poly.pdbx_strand_id
1 'polypeptide(L)'
;YPAGLKPTALPINPKPDKTAPLPKADIVVVTWTVAVAEALADVFTCPFHRPSGSNPTQNDWYPYDRNFTTLFKDQIRRGAPSRGNCDDVNLLGSYFLCMVGTKTVLCFKSELHLNQDGKKTGDGTATLPVKDLFRQIIEETKASHILTTGTCGATYVEHDLGDVVVTLSAKFRLQDEFKNEIFNRKTFNSKWN
;
A
#
# COMPACT_ATOMS: atom_id res chain seq x y z
N TYR A 1 -18.47 -13.29 7.95
CA TYR A 1 -17.44 -13.93 7.10
C TYR A 1 -17.95 -15.27 6.63
N PRO A 2 -17.57 -15.72 5.40
CA PRO A 2 -17.79 -17.08 4.98
C PRO A 2 -17.12 -18.08 5.94
N ALA A 3 -17.67 -19.29 6.05
CA ALA A 3 -17.12 -20.31 6.95
C ALA A 3 -15.62 -20.55 6.67
N GLY A 4 -14.82 -20.54 7.72
CA GLY A 4 -13.37 -20.77 7.65
C GLY A 4 -12.54 -19.61 7.08
N LEU A 5 -13.15 -18.47 6.71
CA LEU A 5 -12.45 -17.31 6.15
C LEU A 5 -12.41 -16.10 7.11
N LYS A 6 -12.80 -16.27 8.36
CA LYS A 6 -12.65 -15.20 9.35
C LYS A 6 -11.17 -14.91 9.57
N PRO A 7 -10.71 -13.66 9.40
CA PRO A 7 -9.32 -13.31 9.63
C PRO A 7 -8.91 -13.57 11.08
N THR A 8 -7.69 -14.03 11.26
CA THR A 8 -7.05 -14.22 12.57
C THR A 8 -5.74 -13.46 12.57
N ALA A 9 -5.60 -12.49 13.47
CA ALA A 9 -4.38 -11.72 13.60
C ALA A 9 -3.18 -12.58 14.01
N LEU A 10 -2.01 -12.33 13.43
CA LEU A 10 -0.75 -13.02 13.69
C LEU A 10 0.29 -12.02 14.21
N PRO A 11 0.29 -11.69 15.51
CA PRO A 11 1.31 -10.81 16.07
C PRO A 11 2.70 -11.46 16.01
N ILE A 12 3.70 -10.64 15.67
CA ILE A 12 5.09 -11.06 15.61
C ILE A 12 5.75 -10.72 16.96
N ASN A 13 6.33 -11.72 17.61
CA ASN A 13 7.03 -11.56 18.87
C ASN A 13 8.42 -12.22 18.79
N PRO A 14 9.53 -11.50 19.05
CA PRO A 14 9.57 -10.08 19.44
C PRO A 14 9.13 -9.15 18.32
N LYS A 15 8.71 -7.93 18.70
CA LYS A 15 8.33 -6.88 17.71
C LYS A 15 9.50 -6.63 16.77
N PRO A 16 9.28 -6.71 15.44
CA PRO A 16 10.36 -6.52 14.47
C PRO A 16 10.91 -5.08 14.50
N ASP A 17 12.20 -4.97 14.22
CA ASP A 17 12.82 -3.68 13.96
C ASP A 17 12.24 -3.09 12.66
N LYS A 18 12.08 -1.76 12.61
CA LYS A 18 11.51 -1.07 11.46
C LYS A 18 12.33 -1.20 10.18
N THR A 19 13.64 -1.52 10.31
CA THR A 19 14.54 -1.77 9.18
C THR A 19 14.64 -3.24 8.78
N ALA A 20 13.96 -4.13 9.54
CA ALA A 20 13.91 -5.54 9.19
C ALA A 20 13.13 -5.75 7.87
N PRO A 21 13.45 -6.78 7.09
CA PRO A 21 12.68 -7.11 5.90
C PRO A 21 11.25 -7.53 6.29
N LEU A 22 10.31 -7.27 5.36
CA LEU A 22 8.94 -7.74 5.53
C LEU A 22 8.89 -9.26 5.62
N PRO A 23 8.04 -9.82 6.46
CA PRO A 23 7.87 -11.26 6.56
C PRO A 23 7.24 -11.84 5.28
N LYS A 24 7.49 -13.13 5.03
CA LYS A 24 6.86 -13.85 3.94
C LYS A 24 5.34 -13.86 4.12
N ALA A 25 4.61 -13.73 3.01
CA ALA A 25 3.16 -13.79 2.99
C ALA A 25 2.67 -14.37 1.65
N ASP A 26 1.52 -15.02 1.64
CA ASP A 26 0.88 -15.49 0.40
C ASP A 26 0.27 -14.34 -0.39
N ILE A 27 -0.31 -13.39 0.34
CA ILE A 27 -1.04 -12.23 -0.21
C ILE A 27 -0.58 -10.98 0.52
N VAL A 28 -0.45 -9.88 -0.22
CA VAL A 28 -0.26 -8.55 0.36
C VAL A 28 -1.46 -7.67 0.00
N VAL A 29 -2.01 -6.97 0.98
CA VAL A 29 -3.06 -5.97 0.78
C VAL A 29 -2.48 -4.59 1.11
N VAL A 30 -2.41 -3.71 0.12
CA VAL A 30 -1.83 -2.37 0.25
C VAL A 30 -2.91 -1.30 0.24
N THR A 31 -2.81 -0.36 1.14
CA THR A 31 -3.63 0.86 1.18
C THR A 31 -2.79 2.10 1.46
N TRP A 32 -3.35 3.30 1.26
CA TRP A 32 -2.62 4.57 1.40
C TRP A 32 -3.22 5.53 2.42
N THR A 33 -4.54 5.59 2.53
CA THR A 33 -5.19 6.56 3.42
C THR A 33 -5.39 6.00 4.82
N VAL A 34 -5.43 6.89 5.78
CA VAL A 34 -5.66 6.54 7.20
C VAL A 34 -7.01 5.82 7.36
N ALA A 35 -8.07 6.39 6.83
CA ALA A 35 -9.42 5.82 6.97
C ALA A 35 -9.54 4.42 6.38
N VAL A 36 -8.91 4.16 5.20
CA VAL A 36 -8.92 2.82 4.60
C VAL A 36 -8.05 1.85 5.38
N ALA A 37 -6.91 2.33 5.93
CA ALA A 37 -6.05 1.51 6.78
C ALA A 37 -6.76 1.13 8.10
N GLU A 38 -7.53 2.03 8.67
CA GLU A 38 -8.35 1.75 9.85
C GLU A 38 -9.42 0.69 9.56
N ALA A 39 -10.14 0.84 8.46
CA ALA A 39 -11.13 -0.16 8.03
C ALA A 39 -10.47 -1.53 7.74
N LEU A 40 -9.30 -1.52 7.11
CA LEU A 40 -8.52 -2.73 6.87
C LEU A 40 -8.10 -3.40 8.19
N ALA A 41 -7.68 -2.62 9.17
CA ALA A 41 -7.30 -3.13 10.49
C ALA A 41 -8.51 -3.74 11.24
N ASP A 42 -9.65 -3.07 11.20
CA ASP A 42 -10.89 -3.56 11.84
C ASP A 42 -11.34 -4.91 11.25
N VAL A 43 -11.12 -5.11 9.95
CA VAL A 43 -11.50 -6.36 9.26
C VAL A 43 -10.48 -7.48 9.48
N PHE A 44 -9.18 -7.18 9.34
CA PHE A 44 -8.16 -8.21 9.24
C PHE A 44 -7.37 -8.43 10.52
N THR A 45 -7.24 -7.42 11.38
CA THR A 45 -6.35 -7.49 12.53
C THR A 45 -7.05 -7.22 13.88
N CYS A 46 -8.38 -7.25 13.91
CA CYS A 46 -9.12 -7.13 15.16
C CYS A 46 -8.76 -8.31 16.12
N PRO A 47 -8.47 -8.08 17.41
CA PRO A 47 -8.70 -6.86 18.18
C PRO A 47 -7.52 -5.86 18.20
N PHE A 48 -6.51 -6.06 17.37
CA PHE A 48 -5.37 -5.15 17.32
C PHE A 48 -5.76 -3.80 16.71
N HIS A 49 -5.22 -2.75 17.27
CA HIS A 49 -5.59 -1.41 16.90
C HIS A 49 -4.84 -0.91 15.66
N ARG A 50 -5.30 0.16 15.14
CA ARG A 50 -5.11 0.80 13.85
C ARG A 50 -3.68 1.26 13.55
N PRO A 51 -3.25 1.23 12.27
CA PRO A 51 -1.88 1.54 11.89
C PRO A 51 -1.53 3.04 11.94
N SER A 52 -2.52 3.91 12.22
CA SER A 52 -2.23 5.29 12.05
C SER A 52 -2.49 6.15 13.21
N GLY A 53 -1.86 7.06 13.31
CA GLY A 53 -2.20 8.20 13.57
C GLY A 53 -1.69 9.11 14.60
N SER A 54 -2.48 9.99 15.02
CA SER A 54 -2.26 10.98 16.03
C SER A 54 -1.91 10.44 17.43
N ASN A 55 -2.04 9.12 17.66
CA ASN A 55 -1.67 8.50 18.93
C ASN A 55 -0.78 7.26 18.72
N PRO A 56 0.54 7.43 18.82
CA PRO A 56 1.50 6.34 18.64
C PRO A 56 1.35 5.19 19.67
N THR A 57 0.68 5.41 20.79
CA THR A 57 0.44 4.38 21.81
C THR A 57 -0.67 3.39 21.43
N GLN A 58 -1.45 3.69 20.39
CA GLN A 58 -2.54 2.86 19.90
C GLN A 58 -2.20 2.15 18.58
N ASN A 59 -0.99 2.27 18.10
CA ASN A 59 -0.55 1.67 16.85
C ASN A 59 0.17 0.35 17.12
N ASP A 60 -0.54 -0.75 16.94
CA ASP A 60 0.00 -2.10 17.11
C ASP A 60 0.60 -2.67 15.80
N TRP A 61 0.47 -1.96 14.70
CA TRP A 61 1.13 -2.33 13.46
C TRP A 61 2.61 -2.01 13.52
N TYR A 62 3.42 -2.79 12.81
CA TYR A 62 4.88 -2.66 12.83
C TYR A 62 5.32 -1.58 11.87
N PRO A 63 6.11 -0.59 12.31
CA PRO A 63 6.66 0.42 11.43
C PRO A 63 7.66 -0.20 10.44
N TYR A 64 7.74 0.35 9.22
CA TYR A 64 8.63 -0.11 8.18
C TYR A 64 9.31 1.05 7.48
N ASP A 65 10.65 1.08 7.51
CA ASP A 65 11.46 2.11 6.87
C ASP A 65 12.73 1.55 6.17
N ARG A 66 12.75 0.25 5.91
CA ARG A 66 13.90 -0.40 5.29
C ARG A 66 14.27 0.28 3.97
N ASN A 67 15.54 0.67 3.86
CA ASN A 67 16.09 1.39 2.70
C ASN A 67 15.49 2.79 2.45
N PHE A 68 14.73 3.36 3.39
CA PHE A 68 14.12 4.69 3.21
C PHE A 68 15.16 5.75 2.81
N THR A 69 16.26 5.85 3.56
CA THR A 69 17.28 6.89 3.33
C THR A 69 18.15 6.62 2.11
N THR A 70 18.36 5.36 1.74
CA THR A 70 19.28 4.98 0.66
C THR A 70 18.63 4.90 -0.72
N LEU A 71 17.34 4.56 -0.76
CA LEU A 71 16.62 4.36 -2.02
C LEU A 71 15.54 5.39 -2.31
N PHE A 72 14.93 5.97 -1.27
CA PHE A 72 13.69 6.72 -1.46
C PHE A 72 13.81 8.21 -1.15
N LYS A 73 14.60 8.61 -0.15
CA LYS A 73 14.65 10.00 0.32
C LYS A 73 14.94 11.01 -0.78
N ASP A 74 15.88 10.70 -1.65
CA ASP A 74 16.26 11.61 -2.74
C ASP A 74 15.24 11.62 -3.90
N GLN A 75 14.41 10.58 -3.98
CA GLN A 75 13.37 10.46 -5.01
C GLN A 75 12.06 11.17 -4.63
N ILE A 76 11.82 11.38 -3.33
CA ILE A 76 10.55 11.88 -2.82
C ILE A 76 10.47 13.39 -2.98
N ARG A 77 9.33 13.87 -3.45
CA ARG A 77 9.02 15.29 -3.52
C ARG A 77 8.61 15.80 -2.13
N ARG A 78 9.44 16.65 -1.55
CA ARG A 78 9.10 17.34 -0.30
C ARG A 78 7.85 18.18 -0.46
N GLY A 79 7.00 18.17 0.55
CA GLY A 79 5.76 18.94 0.55
C GLY A 79 4.67 18.35 -0.34
N ALA A 80 4.67 17.04 -0.57
CA ALA A 80 3.52 16.36 -1.16
C ALA A 80 2.26 16.65 -0.33
N PRO A 81 1.10 16.88 -0.96
CA PRO A 81 -0.06 17.48 -0.29
C PRO A 81 -0.79 16.55 0.70
N SER A 82 -0.45 15.28 0.74
CA SER A 82 -1.11 14.33 1.63
C SER A 82 -0.47 14.30 3.01
N ARG A 83 -1.30 14.29 4.05
CA ARG A 83 -0.86 14.00 5.41
C ARG A 83 -0.33 12.57 5.49
N GLY A 84 0.73 12.34 6.26
CA GLY A 84 1.35 11.02 6.36
C GLY A 84 2.32 10.73 5.23
N ASN A 85 2.85 11.75 4.60
CA ASN A 85 3.98 11.64 3.68
C ASN A 85 5.17 10.97 4.37
N CYS A 86 5.80 10.04 3.70
CA CYS A 86 6.92 9.28 4.25
C CYS A 86 8.12 10.13 4.67
N ASP A 87 8.35 11.29 4.03
CA ASP A 87 9.42 12.23 4.42
C ASP A 87 9.12 12.89 5.77
N ASP A 88 7.84 13.20 6.06
CA ASP A 88 7.43 13.82 7.33
C ASP A 88 7.49 12.83 8.49
N VAL A 89 7.12 11.57 8.24
CA VAL A 89 7.08 10.53 9.29
C VAL A 89 8.33 9.64 9.33
N ASN A 90 9.24 9.79 8.37
CA ASN A 90 10.44 8.94 8.19
C ASN A 90 10.11 7.44 8.15
N LEU A 91 9.02 7.10 7.47
CA LEU A 91 8.57 5.72 7.30
C LEU A 91 8.12 5.50 5.86
N LEU A 92 8.34 4.30 5.34
CA LEU A 92 7.75 3.84 4.08
C LEU A 92 6.33 3.32 4.27
N GLY A 93 6.04 2.82 5.45
CA GLY A 93 4.74 2.30 5.78
C GLY A 93 4.69 1.62 7.14
N SER A 94 3.57 0.97 7.38
CA SER A 94 3.36 0.08 8.53
C SER A 94 2.62 -1.17 8.08
N TYR A 95 2.84 -2.29 8.76
CA TYR A 95 2.26 -3.56 8.36
C TYR A 95 1.81 -4.41 9.54
N PHE A 96 0.95 -5.37 9.26
CA PHE A 96 0.55 -6.43 10.18
C PHE A 96 0.24 -7.71 9.42
N LEU A 97 0.43 -8.86 10.09
CA LEU A 97 0.10 -10.16 9.54
C LEU A 97 -1.23 -10.67 10.08
N CYS A 98 -1.99 -11.33 9.24
CA CYS A 98 -3.13 -12.14 9.62
C CYS A 98 -3.20 -13.42 8.79
N MET A 99 -4.03 -14.33 9.21
CA MET A 99 -4.37 -15.54 8.47
C MET A 99 -5.83 -15.47 8.01
N VAL A 100 -6.08 -15.82 6.75
CA VAL A 100 -7.43 -15.97 6.18
C VAL A 100 -7.51 -17.35 5.57
N GLY A 101 -8.29 -18.22 6.16
CA GLY A 101 -8.26 -19.65 5.83
C GLY A 101 -6.86 -20.22 6.08
N THR A 102 -6.21 -20.71 5.03
CA THR A 102 -4.85 -21.28 5.08
C THR A 102 -3.79 -20.29 4.56
N LYS A 103 -4.18 -19.06 4.23
CA LYS A 103 -3.29 -18.07 3.60
C LYS A 103 -2.82 -17.03 4.60
N THR A 104 -1.52 -16.75 4.57
CA THR A 104 -0.94 -15.62 5.28
C THR A 104 -1.14 -14.35 4.48
N VAL A 105 -1.74 -13.35 5.09
CA VAL A 105 -2.02 -12.05 4.49
C VAL A 105 -1.23 -10.99 5.23
N LEU A 106 -0.45 -10.21 4.50
CA LEU A 106 0.23 -9.03 5.01
C LEU A 106 -0.58 -7.79 4.64
N CYS A 107 -1.12 -7.11 5.64
CA CYS A 107 -1.75 -5.81 5.48
C CYS A 107 -0.68 -4.73 5.56
N PHE A 108 -0.60 -3.85 4.55
CA PHE A 108 0.40 -2.81 4.46
C PHE A 108 -0.25 -1.45 4.20
N LYS A 109 -0.05 -0.52 5.11
CA LYS A 109 -0.38 0.90 4.90
C LYS A 109 0.86 1.61 4.39
N SER A 110 0.84 2.10 3.15
CA SER A 110 1.93 2.86 2.55
C SER A 110 1.89 4.32 2.96
N GLU A 111 3.05 4.90 3.27
CA GLU A 111 3.23 6.35 3.43
C GLU A 111 3.65 7.03 2.12
N LEU A 112 4.04 6.25 1.11
CA LEU A 112 4.25 6.76 -0.24
C LEU A 112 2.92 6.77 -1.01
N HIS A 113 2.58 7.91 -1.57
CA HIS A 113 1.31 8.13 -2.29
C HIS A 113 1.55 8.19 -3.79
N LEU A 114 1.35 7.11 -4.50
CA LEU A 114 1.37 6.99 -5.96
C LEU A 114 2.36 7.99 -6.62
N ASN A 115 1.87 8.88 -7.50
CA ASN A 115 2.71 9.87 -8.18
C ASN A 115 2.97 11.16 -7.37
N GLN A 116 2.30 11.34 -6.24
CA GLN A 116 2.43 12.57 -5.45
C GLN A 116 3.82 12.74 -4.83
N ASP A 117 4.43 11.62 -4.47
CA ASP A 117 5.77 11.61 -3.88
C ASP A 117 6.90 11.57 -4.92
N GLY A 118 6.58 11.39 -6.21
CA GLY A 118 7.56 11.40 -7.29
C GLY A 118 8.03 12.80 -7.68
N LYS A 119 9.26 12.90 -8.16
CA LYS A 119 9.84 14.15 -8.71
C LYS A 119 9.83 14.12 -10.23
N LYS A 120 9.50 15.26 -10.85
CA LYS A 120 9.64 15.45 -12.30
C LYS A 120 11.12 15.43 -12.68
N THR A 121 11.45 14.73 -13.74
CA THR A 121 12.82 14.65 -14.30
C THR A 121 13.06 15.69 -15.40
N GLY A 122 11.98 16.28 -15.93
CA GLY A 122 12.04 17.32 -16.96
C GLY A 122 11.99 16.80 -18.41
N ASP A 123 12.14 15.51 -18.62
CA ASP A 123 12.12 14.83 -19.93
C ASP A 123 10.78 14.13 -20.25
N GLY A 124 9.76 14.38 -19.44
CA GLY A 124 8.45 13.72 -19.54
C GLY A 124 8.35 12.40 -18.81
N THR A 125 9.30 12.15 -17.89
CA THR A 125 9.27 11.07 -16.90
C THR A 125 9.29 11.65 -15.48
N ALA A 126 9.13 10.79 -14.48
CA ALA A 126 9.28 11.12 -13.08
C ALA A 126 9.93 9.97 -12.31
N THR A 127 10.52 10.27 -11.15
CA THR A 127 10.88 9.21 -10.22
C THR A 127 9.62 8.51 -9.72
N LEU A 128 9.69 7.21 -9.51
CA LEU A 128 8.54 6.39 -9.14
C LEU A 128 8.81 5.62 -7.85
N PRO A 129 8.93 6.32 -6.70
CA PRO A 129 9.26 5.67 -5.42
C PRO A 129 8.24 4.61 -5.02
N VAL A 130 6.95 4.80 -5.32
CA VAL A 130 5.92 3.79 -5.08
C VAL A 130 6.20 2.51 -5.86
N LYS A 131 6.64 2.59 -7.12
CA LYS A 131 7.03 1.42 -7.92
C LYS A 131 8.20 0.67 -7.27
N ASP A 132 9.19 1.40 -6.77
CA ASP A 132 10.36 0.80 -6.13
C ASP A 132 9.98 0.17 -4.77
N LEU A 133 9.08 0.80 -4.01
CA LEU A 133 8.52 0.21 -2.80
C LEU A 133 7.75 -1.08 -3.10
N PHE A 134 6.91 -1.11 -4.14
CA PHE A 134 6.21 -2.33 -4.54
C PHE A 134 7.16 -3.45 -4.94
N ARG A 135 8.25 -3.11 -5.66
CA ARG A 135 9.30 -4.09 -5.97
C ARG A 135 9.91 -4.67 -4.69
N GLN A 136 10.25 -3.82 -3.72
CA GLN A 136 10.79 -4.24 -2.43
C GLN A 136 9.80 -5.13 -1.67
N ILE A 137 8.53 -4.76 -1.61
CA ILE A 137 7.46 -5.58 -1.01
C ILE A 137 7.41 -6.97 -1.68
N ILE A 138 7.41 -7.04 -3.01
CA ILE A 138 7.39 -8.31 -3.76
C ILE A 138 8.61 -9.16 -3.44
N GLU A 139 9.79 -8.55 -3.47
CA GLU A 139 11.05 -9.25 -3.24
C GLU A 139 11.17 -9.78 -1.81
N GLU A 140 10.68 -9.06 -0.84
CA GLU A 140 10.74 -9.45 0.57
C GLU A 140 9.66 -10.46 0.94
N THR A 141 8.41 -10.19 0.60
CA THR A 141 7.29 -11.05 0.99
C THR A 141 7.19 -12.33 0.17
N LYS A 142 7.67 -12.32 -1.09
CA LYS A 142 7.46 -13.40 -2.07
C LYS A 142 5.98 -13.72 -2.30
N ALA A 143 5.11 -12.76 -2.08
CA ALA A 143 3.67 -12.94 -2.24
C ALA A 143 3.30 -13.30 -3.68
N SER A 144 2.36 -14.23 -3.83
CA SER A 144 1.81 -14.61 -5.13
C SER A 144 0.81 -13.58 -5.66
N HIS A 145 0.18 -12.82 -4.76
CA HIS A 145 -0.83 -11.81 -5.10
C HIS A 145 -0.63 -10.54 -4.29
N ILE A 146 -0.79 -9.41 -4.98
CA ILE A 146 -0.86 -8.10 -4.34
C ILE A 146 -2.19 -7.47 -4.72
N LEU A 147 -2.93 -7.07 -3.70
CA LEU A 147 -4.18 -6.34 -3.81
C LEU A 147 -3.96 -4.91 -3.36
N THR A 148 -4.52 -3.97 -4.08
CA THR A 148 -4.59 -2.58 -3.62
C THR A 148 -6.03 -2.26 -3.28
N THR A 149 -6.26 -1.62 -2.16
CA THR A 149 -7.60 -1.20 -1.74
C THR A 149 -7.62 0.28 -1.39
N GLY A 150 -8.72 0.93 -1.72
CA GLY A 150 -8.91 2.35 -1.49
C GLY A 150 -10.32 2.77 -1.84
N THR A 151 -10.64 4.02 -1.53
CA THR A 151 -11.89 4.64 -1.95
C THR A 151 -11.74 5.22 -3.35
N CYS A 152 -12.79 5.16 -4.15
CA CYS A 152 -12.86 5.79 -5.46
C CYS A 152 -14.18 6.57 -5.61
N GLY A 153 -14.18 7.56 -6.50
CA GLY A 153 -15.40 8.22 -6.93
C GLY A 153 -16.14 7.38 -7.96
N ALA A 154 -17.45 7.32 -7.86
CA ALA A 154 -18.29 6.72 -8.88
C ALA A 154 -18.32 7.62 -10.13
N THR A 155 -18.22 7.01 -11.32
CA THR A 155 -18.31 7.71 -12.60
C THR A 155 -19.63 7.45 -13.33
N TYR A 156 -20.40 6.49 -12.86
CA TYR A 156 -21.70 6.12 -13.41
C TYR A 156 -22.80 6.36 -12.38
N VAL A 157 -23.97 6.74 -12.87
CA VAL A 157 -25.15 7.04 -12.04
C VAL A 157 -25.75 5.80 -11.37
N GLU A 158 -25.41 4.64 -11.87
CA GLU A 158 -25.85 3.34 -11.35
C GLU A 158 -25.07 2.88 -10.12
N HIS A 159 -23.97 3.56 -9.79
CA HIS A 159 -23.17 3.21 -8.61
C HIS A 159 -23.71 3.88 -7.36
N ASP A 160 -23.95 3.09 -6.34
CA ASP A 160 -24.37 3.53 -5.03
C ASP A 160 -23.23 3.60 -4.02
N LEU A 161 -23.44 4.35 -2.96
CA LEU A 161 -22.50 4.40 -1.84
C LEU A 161 -22.42 3.03 -1.17
N GLY A 162 -21.21 2.47 -1.13
CA GLY A 162 -20.95 1.15 -0.56
C GLY A 162 -20.70 0.06 -1.62
N ASP A 163 -20.86 0.40 -2.90
CA ASP A 163 -20.48 -0.52 -3.97
C ASP A 163 -18.99 -0.82 -3.96
N VAL A 164 -18.67 -2.06 -4.27
CA VAL A 164 -17.28 -2.55 -4.39
C VAL A 164 -16.94 -2.74 -5.86
N VAL A 165 -15.97 -1.96 -6.34
CA VAL A 165 -15.47 -2.07 -7.71
C VAL A 165 -14.19 -2.88 -7.76
N VAL A 166 -14.21 -3.99 -8.49
CA VAL A 166 -13.02 -4.81 -8.76
C VAL A 166 -12.47 -4.47 -10.14
N THR A 167 -11.25 -3.95 -10.19
CA THR A 167 -10.62 -3.54 -11.45
C THR A 167 -10.21 -4.75 -12.28
N LEU A 168 -10.77 -4.89 -13.48
CA LEU A 168 -10.37 -5.91 -14.45
C LEU A 168 -9.15 -5.48 -15.26
N SER A 169 -9.04 -4.19 -15.58
CA SER A 169 -7.90 -3.67 -16.33
C SER A 169 -7.63 -2.21 -16.01
N ALA A 170 -6.38 -1.80 -16.18
CA ALA A 170 -5.95 -0.42 -16.10
C ALA A 170 -5.30 -0.02 -17.43
N LYS A 171 -5.79 1.06 -18.04
CA LYS A 171 -5.21 1.65 -19.24
C LYS A 171 -4.58 3.00 -18.90
N PHE A 172 -3.29 3.11 -19.12
CA PHE A 172 -2.57 4.35 -18.85
C PHE A 172 -2.66 5.30 -20.06
N ARG A 173 -3.09 6.52 -19.79
CA ARG A 173 -3.11 7.65 -20.73
C ARG A 173 -2.50 8.85 -20.03
N LEU A 174 -1.18 8.88 -19.99
CA LEU A 174 -0.43 9.82 -19.18
C LEU A 174 -0.02 11.04 -20.02
N GLN A 175 0.03 12.18 -19.36
CA GLN A 175 0.40 13.46 -19.92
C GLN A 175 1.53 14.08 -19.07
N ASP A 176 2.06 15.19 -19.53
CA ASP A 176 3.07 15.97 -18.81
C ASP A 176 4.25 15.15 -18.30
N GLU A 177 4.44 15.08 -16.99
CA GLU A 177 5.58 14.43 -16.36
C GLU A 177 5.66 12.91 -16.55
N PHE A 178 4.60 12.28 -17.04
CA PHE A 178 4.57 10.82 -17.25
C PHE A 178 4.42 10.44 -18.73
N LYS A 179 4.41 11.40 -19.62
CA LYS A 179 4.13 11.16 -21.07
C LYS A 179 5.13 10.20 -21.73
N ASN A 180 6.37 10.20 -21.26
CA ASN A 180 7.46 9.37 -21.79
C ASN A 180 7.71 8.09 -20.98
N GLU A 181 6.89 7.79 -19.98
CA GLU A 181 7.01 6.56 -19.24
C GLU A 181 6.72 5.34 -20.12
N ILE A 182 7.49 4.26 -19.92
CA ILE A 182 7.39 3.04 -20.71
C ILE A 182 6.04 2.34 -20.65
N PHE A 183 5.27 2.61 -19.60
CA PHE A 183 3.92 2.07 -19.41
C PHE A 183 2.81 2.99 -19.96
N ASN A 184 3.16 4.19 -20.43
CA ASN A 184 2.17 5.08 -21.06
C ASN A 184 1.56 4.41 -22.30
N ARG A 185 0.26 4.59 -22.50
CA ARG A 185 -0.58 3.99 -23.56
C ARG A 185 -0.70 2.46 -23.50
N LYS A 186 -0.18 1.80 -22.45
CA LYS A 186 -0.34 0.37 -22.26
C LYS A 186 -1.59 0.05 -21.43
N THR A 187 -2.13 -1.15 -21.65
CA THR A 187 -3.21 -1.72 -20.87
C THR A 187 -2.66 -2.91 -20.09
N PHE A 188 -2.99 -2.96 -18.82
CA PHE A 188 -2.64 -4.08 -17.93
C PHE A 188 -3.94 -4.71 -17.43
N ASN A 189 -4.04 -6.01 -17.60
CA ASN A 189 -5.20 -6.77 -17.15
C ASN A 189 -4.91 -7.41 -15.79
N SER A 190 -5.91 -7.43 -14.92
CA SER A 190 -5.84 -8.23 -13.71
C SER A 190 -5.85 -9.71 -14.05
N LYS A 191 -5.34 -10.53 -13.14
CA LYS A 191 -5.37 -12.00 -13.30
C LYS A 191 -6.58 -12.64 -12.59
N TRP A 192 -7.58 -11.85 -12.28
CA TRP A 192 -8.84 -12.34 -11.74
C TRP A 192 -9.66 -12.93 -12.90
N ASN A 193 -9.99 -14.19 -12.76
CA ASN A 193 -10.97 -14.89 -13.63
C ASN A 193 -12.26 -15.09 -12.86
#